data_a94f03d7f1c641cf5007af77b304557e
#
_entry.id   a94f03d7f1c641cf5007af77b304557e
#
_cell.length_a   1.000
_cell.length_b   1.000
_cell.length_c   1.000
_cell.angle_alpha   90.00
_cell.angle_beta   90.00
_cell.angle_gamma   90.00
#
_symmetry.space_group_name_H-M   'P 1'
#
loop_
_entity.id
_entity.type
_entity.pdbx_description
1 polymer ?
#
loop_
_entity_poly.entity_id
_entity_poly.type
_entity_poly.pdbx_seq_one_letter_code
_entity_poly.pdbx_strand_id
1 'polypeptide(L)'
;MASVAAVLLAGALVVTLTEGSGQASGVTYVGGDNSQQVYAAGHRALAPDFTGTSLTGTPIRLASYRGKVVVLNFWGSWCAPCRAEGPTLAVLSQQYRSKGVSFLGDDVGDTTANALAFTRDIGIGYPSVNDASYSIVQDFSRVASVGYTPTTVVIDQTGHIAGLVIGKISYQSMTTILNDVTASR
;
A
#
# COMPACT_ATOMS: atom_id res chain seq x y z
N MET A 1 -73.04 23.86 35.54
CA MET A 1 -71.98 22.96 35.88
C MET A 1 -71.33 22.50 34.57
N ALA A 2 -70.20 23.11 34.23
CA ALA A 2 -69.45 22.82 32.96
C ALA A 2 -68.18 22.01 33.30
N SER A 3 -68.13 20.78 32.84
CA SER A 3 -67.01 19.94 32.96
C SER A 3 -66.01 20.23 31.85
N VAL A 4 -64.84 20.71 32.22
CA VAL A 4 -63.68 20.89 31.31
C VAL A 4 -62.87 19.56 31.27
N ALA A 5 -62.93 18.91 30.10
CA ALA A 5 -62.08 17.75 29.85
C ALA A 5 -60.68 18.26 29.35
N ALA A 6 -59.68 18.08 30.16
CA ALA A 6 -58.27 18.33 29.75
C ALA A 6 -57.75 17.16 28.90
N VAL A 7 -57.51 17.40 27.62
CA VAL A 7 -56.82 16.44 26.74
C VAL A 7 -55.31 16.67 26.90
N LEU A 8 -54.64 15.74 27.56
CA LEU A 8 -53.19 15.67 27.61
C LEU A 8 -52.68 15.01 26.31
N LEU A 9 -52.16 15.83 25.39
CA LEU A 9 -51.40 15.38 24.25
C LEU A 9 -49.97 15.00 24.73
N ALA A 10 -49.75 13.71 24.91
CA ALA A 10 -48.39 13.18 25.10
C ALA A 10 -47.64 13.23 23.74
N GLY A 11 -46.84 14.29 23.54
CA GLY A 11 -45.92 14.37 22.41
C GLY A 11 -44.79 13.38 22.62
N ALA A 12 -44.81 12.28 21.91
CA ALA A 12 -43.67 11.39 21.80
C ALA A 12 -42.56 12.08 21.00
N LEU A 13 -41.54 12.55 21.68
CA LEU A 13 -40.29 13.05 21.07
C LEU A 13 -39.56 11.80 20.46
N VAL A 14 -39.73 11.57 19.16
CA VAL A 14 -38.94 10.60 18.42
C VAL A 14 -37.54 11.20 18.26
N VAL A 15 -36.66 10.88 19.15
CA VAL A 15 -35.22 11.12 18.96
C VAL A 15 -34.73 10.08 17.93
N THR A 16 -34.71 10.49 16.67
CA THR A 16 -33.98 9.76 15.64
C THR A 16 -32.48 9.88 15.98
N LEU A 17 -31.93 8.87 16.64
CA LEU A 17 -30.49 8.70 16.69
C LEU A 17 -30.05 8.41 15.24
N THR A 18 -29.66 9.44 14.51
CA THR A 18 -28.79 9.25 13.35
C THR A 18 -27.50 8.71 13.91
N GLU A 19 -27.34 7.39 13.83
CA GLU A 19 -26.02 6.80 13.89
C GLU A 19 -25.21 7.48 12.78
N GLY A 20 -24.43 8.49 13.19
CA GLY A 20 -23.39 9.04 12.36
C GLY A 20 -22.45 7.87 12.06
N SER A 21 -22.63 7.25 10.88
CA SER A 21 -21.58 6.48 10.26
C SER A 21 -20.41 7.44 10.17
N GLY A 22 -19.48 7.31 11.12
CA GLY A 22 -18.19 7.98 11.08
C GLY A 22 -17.63 7.71 9.70
N GLN A 23 -17.68 8.74 8.86
CA GLN A 23 -17.06 8.72 7.54
C GLN A 23 -15.59 8.48 7.85
N ALA A 24 -15.21 7.21 7.87
CA ALA A 24 -13.85 6.81 8.05
C ALA A 24 -13.02 7.63 7.06
N SER A 25 -11.94 8.18 7.52
CA SER A 25 -10.92 9.02 6.89
C SER A 25 -10.42 8.58 5.49
N GLY A 26 -11.27 7.99 4.64
CA GLY A 26 -10.92 7.48 3.31
C GLY A 26 -9.95 6.31 3.33
N VAL A 27 -9.76 5.68 4.48
CA VAL A 27 -8.87 4.52 4.66
C VAL A 27 -9.70 3.30 5.00
N THR A 28 -9.51 2.22 4.25
CA THR A 28 -10.05 0.88 4.54
C THR A 28 -8.91 -0.02 5.00
N TYR A 29 -9.08 -0.69 6.12
CA TYR A 29 -8.12 -1.68 6.61
C TYR A 29 -8.46 -3.06 6.01
N VAL A 30 -7.42 -3.75 5.51
CA VAL A 30 -7.51 -5.11 4.98
C VAL A 30 -6.84 -6.05 5.97
N GLY A 31 -7.56 -7.05 6.45
CA GLY A 31 -7.06 -7.93 7.53
C GLY A 31 -7.37 -7.41 8.93
N GLY A 32 -6.99 -8.18 9.96
CA GLY A 32 -7.41 -7.94 11.35
C GLY A 32 -6.45 -7.13 12.22
N ASP A 33 -5.27 -6.76 11.72
CA ASP A 33 -4.18 -6.15 12.51
C ASP A 33 -3.87 -4.69 12.14
N ASN A 34 -4.69 -4.06 11.29
CA ASN A 34 -4.53 -2.69 10.80
C ASN A 34 -3.18 -2.39 10.10
N SER A 35 -2.39 -3.42 9.80
CA SER A 35 -1.10 -3.26 9.10
C SER A 35 -1.26 -3.05 7.59
N GLN A 36 -2.47 -3.26 7.07
CA GLN A 36 -2.79 -3.24 5.65
C GLN A 36 -3.91 -2.24 5.39
N GLN A 37 -3.63 -1.25 4.56
CA GLN A 37 -4.49 -0.10 4.33
C GLN A 37 -4.73 0.09 2.83
N VAL A 38 -5.97 0.44 2.46
CA VAL A 38 -6.34 0.91 1.13
C VAL A 38 -6.95 2.29 1.26
N TYR A 39 -6.49 3.23 0.45
CA TYR A 39 -6.93 4.62 0.48
C TYR A 39 -7.95 4.88 -0.63
N ALA A 40 -9.08 5.48 -0.29
CA ALA A 40 -10.07 5.93 -1.27
C ALA A 40 -9.45 7.00 -2.20
N ALA A 41 -9.87 7.07 -3.46
CA ALA A 41 -9.26 7.90 -4.49
C ALA A 41 -9.06 9.38 -4.08
N GLY A 42 -10.02 9.98 -3.36
CA GLY A 42 -9.91 11.36 -2.88
C GLY A 42 -8.99 11.59 -1.66
N HIS A 43 -8.37 10.53 -1.14
CA HIS A 43 -7.53 10.56 0.07
C HIS A 43 -6.12 10.02 -0.17
N ARG A 44 -5.74 9.81 -1.43
CA ARG A 44 -4.44 9.28 -1.83
C ARG A 44 -3.41 10.40 -1.90
N ALA A 45 -2.32 10.27 -1.14
CA ALA A 45 -1.19 11.17 -1.26
C ALA A 45 -0.42 10.91 -2.56
N LEU A 46 0.16 11.94 -3.17
CA LEU A 46 1.08 11.77 -4.29
C LEU A 46 2.34 11.03 -3.81
N ALA A 47 2.71 9.96 -4.50
CA ALA A 47 3.96 9.26 -4.22
C ALA A 47 5.16 10.16 -4.58
N PRO A 48 6.18 10.26 -3.73
CA PRO A 48 7.43 10.91 -4.07
C PRO A 48 8.03 10.29 -5.34
N ASP A 49 8.43 11.12 -6.30
CA ASP A 49 9.17 10.63 -7.45
C ASP A 49 10.63 10.37 -7.06
N PHE A 50 11.20 9.33 -7.63
CA PHE A 50 12.60 9.01 -7.43
C PHE A 50 13.26 8.53 -8.71
N THR A 51 14.57 8.69 -8.74
CA THR A 51 15.46 8.08 -9.72
C THR A 51 16.55 7.34 -8.99
N GLY A 52 16.93 6.18 -9.50
CA GLY A 52 18.00 5.39 -8.93
C GLY A 52 18.61 4.44 -9.94
N THR A 53 19.57 3.66 -9.50
CA THR A 53 20.20 2.63 -10.30
C THR A 53 19.77 1.27 -9.77
N SER A 54 19.34 0.38 -10.66
CA SER A 54 19.00 -0.98 -10.29
C SER A 54 20.23 -1.76 -9.82
N LEU A 55 19.99 -2.88 -9.13
CA LEU A 55 21.05 -3.82 -8.73
C LEU A 55 21.90 -4.31 -9.93
N THR A 56 21.36 -4.23 -11.15
CA THR A 56 22.05 -4.63 -12.40
C THR A 56 22.63 -3.45 -13.20
N GLY A 57 22.62 -2.23 -12.62
CA GLY A 57 23.19 -1.04 -13.25
C GLY A 57 22.25 -0.28 -14.19
N THR A 58 21.00 -0.71 -14.34
CA THR A 58 20.02 -0.03 -15.21
C THR A 58 19.36 1.14 -14.48
N PRO A 59 19.21 2.33 -15.11
CA PRO A 59 18.47 3.44 -14.51
C PRO A 59 17.00 3.08 -14.28
N ILE A 60 16.47 3.43 -13.11
CA ILE A 60 15.06 3.33 -12.72
C ILE A 60 14.55 4.73 -12.39
N ARG A 61 13.38 5.07 -12.91
CA ARG A 61 12.65 6.30 -12.58
C ARG A 61 11.20 5.94 -12.32
N LEU A 62 10.64 6.30 -11.17
CA LEU A 62 9.24 6.00 -10.85
C LEU A 62 8.27 6.62 -11.85
N ALA A 63 8.53 7.85 -12.31
CA ALA A 63 7.70 8.52 -13.30
C ALA A 63 7.54 7.73 -14.62
N SER A 64 8.47 6.83 -14.97
CA SER A 64 8.39 6.00 -16.18
C SER A 64 7.31 4.91 -16.08
N TYR A 65 6.72 4.72 -14.91
CA TYR A 65 5.65 3.75 -14.65
C TYR A 65 4.26 4.37 -14.61
N ARG A 66 4.12 5.68 -14.91
CA ARG A 66 2.79 6.33 -15.03
C ARG A 66 1.89 5.55 -16.00
N GLY A 67 0.61 5.45 -15.66
CA GLY A 67 -0.37 4.63 -16.39
C GLY A 67 -0.40 3.16 -15.97
N LYS A 68 0.50 2.74 -15.08
CA LYS A 68 0.51 1.41 -14.47
C LYS A 68 0.31 1.51 -12.96
N VAL A 69 -0.25 0.48 -12.35
CA VAL A 69 -0.16 0.29 -10.90
C VAL A 69 1.25 -0.16 -10.57
N VAL A 70 1.87 0.43 -9.55
CA VAL A 70 3.22 0.05 -9.09
C VAL A 70 3.14 -0.52 -7.69
N VAL A 71 3.70 -1.70 -7.50
CA VAL A 71 3.99 -2.29 -6.19
C VAL A 71 5.44 -1.99 -5.88
N LEU A 72 5.68 -1.10 -4.93
CA LEU A 72 7.02 -0.74 -4.45
C LEU A 72 7.24 -1.40 -3.09
N ASN A 73 8.16 -2.37 -3.03
CA ASN A 73 8.49 -3.10 -1.81
C ASN A 73 9.84 -2.63 -1.28
N PHE A 74 9.85 -2.15 -0.04
CA PHE A 74 11.05 -1.78 0.72
C PHE A 74 11.57 -3.01 1.45
N TRP A 75 12.78 -3.46 1.11
CA TRP A 75 13.33 -4.72 1.58
C TRP A 75 14.86 -4.65 1.77
N GLY A 76 15.44 -5.66 2.40
CA GLY A 76 16.87 -5.86 2.48
C GLY A 76 17.21 -7.35 2.62
N SER A 77 18.39 -7.79 2.19
CA SER A 77 18.80 -9.21 2.29
C SER A 77 18.96 -9.68 3.74
N TRP A 78 19.25 -8.75 4.63
CA TRP A 78 19.37 -8.95 6.08
C TRP A 78 18.03 -9.13 6.80
N CYS A 79 16.92 -8.85 6.12
CA CYS A 79 15.56 -8.84 6.68
C CYS A 79 14.91 -10.22 6.57
N ALA A 80 14.78 -10.94 7.68
CA ALA A 80 14.16 -12.27 7.71
C ALA A 80 12.70 -12.31 7.24
N PRO A 81 11.81 -11.37 7.63
CA PRO A 81 10.45 -11.32 7.08
C PRO A 81 10.40 -11.04 5.58
N CYS A 82 11.36 -10.27 5.03
CA CYS A 82 11.46 -10.02 3.59
C CYS A 82 11.74 -11.31 2.82
N ARG A 83 12.61 -12.16 3.36
CA ARG A 83 12.87 -13.50 2.81
C ARG A 83 11.62 -14.38 2.80
N ALA A 84 10.79 -14.26 3.83
CA ALA A 84 9.56 -15.05 3.95
C ALA A 84 8.44 -14.57 3.00
N GLU A 85 8.39 -13.28 2.61
CA GLU A 85 7.40 -12.76 1.66
C GLU A 85 7.85 -12.81 0.20
N GLY A 86 9.17 -12.82 -0.04
CA GLY A 86 9.76 -12.72 -1.37
C GLY A 86 9.19 -13.69 -2.41
N PRO A 87 8.99 -14.99 -2.12
CA PRO A 87 8.36 -15.92 -3.05
C PRO A 87 6.93 -15.50 -3.45
N THR A 88 6.17 -14.93 -2.51
CA THR A 88 4.83 -14.42 -2.78
C THR A 88 4.87 -13.23 -3.74
N LEU A 89 5.78 -12.29 -3.51
CA LEU A 89 5.98 -11.14 -4.40
C LEU A 89 6.45 -11.57 -5.80
N ALA A 90 7.35 -12.55 -5.88
CA ALA A 90 7.82 -13.09 -7.15
C ALA A 90 6.65 -13.67 -7.98
N VAL A 91 5.79 -14.49 -7.36
CA VAL A 91 4.60 -15.06 -8.01
C VAL A 91 3.62 -13.97 -8.45
N LEU A 92 3.28 -13.03 -7.56
CA LEU A 92 2.34 -11.94 -7.86
C LEU A 92 2.86 -11.04 -8.99
N SER A 93 4.16 -10.78 -9.04
CA SER A 93 4.76 -9.94 -10.08
C SER A 93 4.56 -10.53 -11.48
N GLN A 94 4.62 -11.85 -11.61
CA GLN A 94 4.35 -12.55 -12.87
C GLN A 94 2.86 -12.55 -13.22
N GLN A 95 1.99 -12.85 -12.25
CA GLN A 95 0.54 -12.96 -12.46
C GLN A 95 -0.12 -11.63 -12.83
N TYR A 96 0.38 -10.52 -12.27
CA TYR A 96 -0.21 -9.21 -12.49
C TYR A 96 0.43 -8.38 -13.60
N ARG A 97 1.51 -8.87 -14.22
CA ARG A 97 2.18 -8.20 -15.35
C ARG A 97 1.22 -7.88 -16.48
N SER A 98 0.42 -8.86 -16.93
CA SER A 98 -0.56 -8.68 -18.01
C SER A 98 -1.75 -7.81 -17.61
N LYS A 99 -1.93 -7.54 -16.32
CA LYS A 99 -3.00 -6.69 -15.79
C LYS A 99 -2.56 -5.22 -15.59
N GLY A 100 -1.40 -4.84 -16.11
CA GLY A 100 -0.89 -3.47 -16.01
C GLY A 100 -0.30 -3.11 -14.65
N VAL A 101 0.15 -4.11 -13.88
CA VAL A 101 0.87 -3.91 -12.61
C VAL A 101 2.36 -4.15 -12.82
N SER A 102 3.17 -3.23 -12.34
CA SER A 102 4.64 -3.35 -12.29
C SER A 102 5.11 -3.49 -10.86
N PHE A 103 6.07 -4.37 -10.63
CA PHE A 103 6.72 -4.52 -9.33
C PHE A 103 8.10 -3.89 -9.37
N LEU A 104 8.44 -3.18 -8.30
CA LEU A 104 9.74 -2.59 -8.04
C LEU A 104 10.16 -2.94 -6.61
N GLY A 105 11.44 -3.18 -6.42
CA GLY A 105 12.04 -3.25 -5.09
C GLY A 105 12.82 -1.98 -4.78
N ASP A 106 12.89 -1.64 -3.51
CA ASP A 106 13.85 -0.71 -2.94
C ASP A 106 14.71 -1.49 -1.96
N ASP A 107 15.99 -1.72 -2.34
CA ASP A 107 16.96 -2.47 -1.54
C ASP A 107 17.64 -1.52 -0.56
N VAL A 108 17.15 -1.54 0.68
CA VAL A 108 17.45 -0.55 1.71
C VAL A 108 18.71 -0.92 2.50
N GLY A 109 19.71 -0.06 2.44
CA GLY A 109 20.89 -0.16 3.31
C GLY A 109 21.68 -1.46 3.16
N ASP A 110 21.76 -2.01 1.96
CA ASP A 110 22.42 -3.28 1.67
C ASP A 110 23.57 -3.11 0.67
N THR A 111 24.36 -4.15 0.52
CA THR A 111 25.37 -4.23 -0.54
C THR A 111 24.73 -4.84 -1.79
N THR A 112 25.10 -4.35 -2.97
CA THR A 112 24.65 -4.89 -4.25
C THR A 112 24.89 -6.40 -4.36
N ALA A 113 26.00 -6.91 -3.82
CA ALA A 113 26.34 -8.33 -3.87
C ALA A 113 25.34 -9.18 -3.06
N ASN A 114 25.02 -8.77 -1.83
CA ASN A 114 24.07 -9.46 -0.98
C ASN A 114 22.64 -9.39 -1.57
N ALA A 115 22.24 -8.20 -2.05
CA ALA A 115 20.95 -7.98 -2.69
C ALA A 115 20.77 -8.86 -3.94
N LEU A 116 21.77 -8.96 -4.82
CA LEU A 116 21.73 -9.84 -5.98
C LEU A 116 21.68 -11.32 -5.60
N ALA A 117 22.41 -11.74 -4.58
CA ALA A 117 22.33 -13.10 -4.07
C ALA A 117 20.93 -13.41 -3.56
N PHE A 118 20.36 -12.51 -2.75
CA PHE A 118 18.99 -12.63 -2.21
C PHE A 118 17.94 -12.73 -3.33
N THR A 119 17.96 -11.80 -4.30
CA THR A 119 16.96 -11.81 -5.39
C THR A 119 17.01 -13.07 -6.22
N ARG A 120 18.22 -13.58 -6.49
CA ARG A 120 18.44 -14.85 -7.20
C ARG A 120 17.90 -16.04 -6.39
N ASP A 121 18.26 -16.13 -5.11
CA ASP A 121 17.87 -17.25 -4.24
C ASP A 121 16.36 -17.36 -4.04
N ILE A 122 15.67 -16.21 -4.01
CA ILE A 122 14.21 -16.11 -3.84
C ILE A 122 13.45 -16.22 -5.19
N GLY A 123 14.14 -16.02 -6.33
CA GLY A 123 13.51 -16.00 -7.65
C GLY A 123 12.79 -14.68 -7.97
N ILE A 124 13.23 -13.56 -7.38
CA ILE A 124 12.69 -12.23 -7.68
C ILE A 124 13.16 -11.79 -9.06
N GLY A 125 12.21 -11.62 -10.01
CA GLY A 125 12.48 -11.25 -11.39
C GLY A 125 12.14 -9.79 -11.76
N TYR A 126 11.68 -8.98 -10.80
CA TYR A 126 11.45 -7.56 -11.00
C TYR A 126 12.65 -6.72 -10.55
N PRO A 127 12.86 -5.52 -11.15
CA PRO A 127 13.99 -4.67 -10.82
C PRO A 127 13.89 -4.10 -9.40
N SER A 128 15.04 -3.99 -8.73
CA SER A 128 15.16 -3.29 -7.46
C SER A 128 16.20 -2.18 -7.57
N VAL A 129 15.89 -1.00 -6.98
CA VAL A 129 16.86 0.09 -6.80
C VAL A 129 17.77 -0.26 -5.63
N ASN A 130 19.06 0.07 -5.74
CA ASN A 130 19.97 0.05 -4.60
C ASN A 130 19.85 1.41 -3.87
N ASP A 131 19.18 1.42 -2.72
CA ASP A 131 19.06 2.60 -1.84
C ASP A 131 19.96 2.48 -0.61
N ALA A 132 21.27 2.34 -0.83
CA ALA A 132 22.27 2.25 0.23
C ALA A 132 22.25 3.48 1.16
N SER A 133 21.74 4.60 0.69
CA SER A 133 21.66 5.88 1.42
C SER A 133 20.34 6.11 2.17
N TYR A 134 19.35 5.23 2.02
CA TYR A 134 18.00 5.37 2.58
C TYR A 134 17.23 6.60 2.03
N SER A 135 17.63 7.16 0.89
CA SER A 135 17.05 8.38 0.36
C SER A 135 15.60 8.20 -0.07
N ILE A 136 15.28 7.09 -0.70
CA ILE A 136 13.91 6.78 -1.15
C ILE A 136 13.02 6.50 0.06
N VAL A 137 13.49 5.71 1.03
CA VAL A 137 12.79 5.50 2.31
C VAL A 137 12.47 6.82 3.00
N GLN A 138 13.45 7.75 3.08
CA GLN A 138 13.25 9.05 3.73
C GLN A 138 12.18 9.90 3.03
N ASP A 139 12.18 9.93 1.70
CA ASP A 139 11.18 10.68 0.94
C ASP A 139 9.78 10.07 1.11
N PHE A 140 9.65 8.76 1.04
CA PHE A 140 8.37 8.08 1.26
C PHE A 140 7.88 8.20 2.71
N SER A 141 8.76 8.25 3.69
CA SER A 141 8.40 8.40 5.12
C SER A 141 7.68 9.72 5.44
N ARG A 142 7.75 10.71 4.54
CA ARG A 142 7.02 11.98 4.67
C ARG A 142 5.53 11.86 4.34
N VAL A 143 5.14 10.83 3.60
CA VAL A 143 3.78 10.66 3.06
C VAL A 143 3.15 9.32 3.41
N ALA A 144 3.95 8.34 3.83
CA ALA A 144 3.51 7.00 4.22
C ALA A 144 4.44 6.42 5.30
N SER A 145 3.93 5.49 6.11
CA SER A 145 4.69 4.86 7.19
C SER A 145 5.62 3.75 6.66
N VAL A 146 6.68 4.12 5.95
CA VAL A 146 7.64 3.16 5.34
C VAL A 146 8.92 2.97 6.15
N GLY A 147 8.99 3.45 7.40
CA GLY A 147 10.17 3.35 8.27
C GLY A 147 10.50 1.94 8.79
N TYR A 148 9.72 0.94 8.39
CA TYR A 148 9.89 -0.47 8.76
C TYR A 148 10.10 -1.33 7.52
N THR A 149 10.98 -2.33 7.63
CA THR A 149 11.27 -3.30 6.56
C THR A 149 10.79 -4.69 6.99
N PRO A 150 9.97 -5.40 6.22
CA PRO A 150 9.43 -4.98 4.93
C PRO A 150 8.24 -4.01 5.05
N THR A 151 8.13 -3.13 4.08
CA THR A 151 6.92 -2.35 3.84
C THR A 151 6.63 -2.34 2.35
N THR A 152 5.36 -2.45 1.96
CA THR A 152 4.96 -2.41 0.56
C THR A 152 3.98 -1.27 0.33
N VAL A 153 4.26 -0.42 -0.62
CA VAL A 153 3.40 0.67 -1.08
C VAL A 153 2.81 0.29 -2.43
N VAL A 154 1.50 0.43 -2.59
CA VAL A 154 0.82 0.29 -3.88
C VAL A 154 0.48 1.67 -4.41
N ILE A 155 1.01 2.01 -5.58
CA ILE A 155 0.85 3.30 -6.23
C ILE A 155 -0.08 3.09 -7.43
N ASP A 156 -1.10 3.93 -7.56
CA ASP A 156 -2.04 3.86 -8.67
C ASP A 156 -1.47 4.41 -9.98
N GLN A 157 -2.24 4.29 -11.05
CA GLN A 157 -1.84 4.69 -12.40
C GLN A 157 -1.56 6.20 -12.53
N THR A 158 -2.13 7.02 -11.64
CA THR A 158 -1.91 8.47 -11.60
C THR A 158 -0.73 8.86 -10.73
N GLY A 159 -0.16 7.88 -10.02
CA GLY A 159 1.03 8.05 -9.16
C GLY A 159 0.71 8.41 -7.72
N HIS A 160 -0.50 8.14 -7.26
CA HIS A 160 -0.87 8.35 -5.87
C HIS A 160 -0.81 7.03 -5.09
N ILE A 161 -0.48 7.12 -3.81
CA ILE A 161 -0.41 5.97 -2.90
C ILE A 161 -1.84 5.48 -2.64
N ALA A 162 -2.16 4.31 -3.18
CA ALA A 162 -3.47 3.68 -3.08
C ALA A 162 -3.53 2.61 -2.01
N GLY A 163 -2.39 2.05 -1.61
CA GLY A 163 -2.33 1.04 -0.56
C GLY A 163 -0.99 1.03 0.16
N LEU A 164 -1.02 0.54 1.40
CA LEU A 164 0.14 0.40 2.27
C LEU A 164 0.05 -0.91 3.05
N VAL A 165 1.12 -1.68 3.06
CA VAL A 165 1.27 -2.88 3.90
C VAL A 165 2.54 -2.72 4.73
N ILE A 166 2.39 -2.69 6.05
CA ILE A 166 3.50 -2.64 7.01
C ILE A 166 3.76 -4.07 7.49
N GLY A 167 4.98 -4.55 7.36
CA GLY A 167 5.34 -5.93 7.67
C GLY A 167 5.10 -6.89 6.51
N LYS A 168 5.22 -8.19 6.79
CA LYS A 168 5.14 -9.26 5.80
C LYS A 168 3.77 -9.32 5.12
N ILE A 169 3.75 -9.29 3.80
CA ILE A 169 2.53 -9.47 3.02
C ILE A 169 2.10 -10.94 2.96
N SER A 170 0.78 -11.17 2.81
CA SER A 170 0.22 -12.45 2.38
C SER A 170 -0.23 -12.38 0.91
N TYR A 171 -0.30 -13.54 0.26
CA TYR A 171 -0.84 -13.63 -1.11
C TYR A 171 -2.28 -13.09 -1.18
N GLN A 172 -3.11 -13.46 -0.22
CA GLN A 172 -4.52 -13.07 -0.20
C GLN A 172 -4.69 -11.56 -0.02
N SER A 173 -4.01 -10.95 0.95
CA SER A 173 -4.14 -9.53 1.21
C SER A 173 -3.63 -8.68 0.04
N MET A 174 -2.47 -9.03 -0.54
CA MET A 174 -1.96 -8.31 -1.69
C MET A 174 -2.88 -8.45 -2.91
N THR A 175 -3.43 -9.65 -3.15
CA THR A 175 -4.40 -9.85 -4.23
C THR A 175 -5.65 -8.98 -4.04
N THR A 176 -6.16 -8.88 -2.81
CA THR A 176 -7.30 -8.00 -2.49
C THR A 176 -6.99 -6.55 -2.82
N ILE A 177 -5.85 -6.03 -2.35
CA ILE A 177 -5.42 -4.65 -2.60
C ILE A 177 -5.25 -4.40 -4.11
N LEU A 178 -4.55 -5.30 -4.81
CA LEU A 178 -4.29 -5.12 -6.24
C LEU A 178 -5.58 -5.17 -7.08
N ASN A 179 -6.52 -6.03 -6.74
CA ASN A 179 -7.81 -6.10 -7.44
C ASN A 179 -8.61 -4.81 -7.22
N ASP A 180 -8.64 -4.28 -6.00
CA ASP A 180 -9.32 -3.01 -5.68
C ASP A 180 -8.69 -1.84 -6.45
N VAL A 181 -7.36 -1.69 -6.37
CA VAL A 181 -6.64 -0.58 -7.01
C VAL A 181 -6.70 -0.64 -8.54
N THR A 182 -6.67 -1.84 -9.14
CA THR A 182 -6.80 -2.00 -10.59
C THR A 182 -8.22 -1.80 -11.10
N ALA A 183 -9.24 -2.02 -10.28
CA ALA A 183 -10.65 -1.76 -10.62
C ALA A 183 -11.03 -0.27 -10.47
N SER A 184 -10.33 0.49 -9.64
CA SER A 184 -10.58 1.92 -9.34
C SER A 184 -9.97 2.83 -10.42
N ARG A 185 -10.36 2.63 -11.70
CA ARG A 185 -9.88 3.42 -12.86
C ARG A 185 -10.71 4.67 -13.06
#